data_9646fad0745f6bd12843437c1a8694b6
#
_entry.id   9646fad0745f6bd12843437c1a8694b6
#
_cell.length_a   1.000
_cell.length_b   1.000
_cell.length_c   1.000
_cell.angle_alpha   90.00
_cell.angle_beta   90.00
_cell.angle_gamma   90.00
#
_symmetry.space_group_name_H-M   'P 1'
#
loop_
_entity.id
_entity.type
_entity.pdbx_description
1 polymer ?
#
loop_
_entity_poly.entity_id
_entity_poly.type
_entity_poly.pdbx_seq_one_letter_code
_entity_poly.pdbx_strand_id
1 'polypeptide(L)'
;MADSAGATEPIHIMGAGLSGLAAATILAKAGKDVHVHDVRADSGARFDGDFQALENWSMDADFFQQLEQWGFDASQFRATEFQVVDLIHPDDVITQPKSDRIAYRIVERGTAEHTIDQGMKR
;
A
#
# COMPACT_ATOMS: atom_id res chain seq x y z
N MET A 1 9.11 12.78 -44.40
CA MET A 1 9.24 11.52 -43.64
C MET A 1 8.71 11.82 -42.25
N ALA A 2 7.53 11.35 -41.92
CA ALA A 2 6.99 11.46 -40.58
C ALA A 2 7.76 10.48 -39.68
N ASP A 3 8.43 11.05 -38.70
CA ASP A 3 9.08 10.35 -37.62
C ASP A 3 7.99 9.58 -36.86
N SER A 4 7.92 8.28 -37.01
CA SER A 4 7.07 7.43 -36.20
C SER A 4 7.71 7.41 -34.81
N ALA A 5 7.35 8.39 -33.98
CA ALA A 5 7.58 8.31 -32.54
C ALA A 5 6.96 6.98 -32.09
N GLY A 6 7.82 5.99 -31.86
CA GLY A 6 7.42 4.63 -31.53
C GLY A 6 6.48 4.67 -30.34
N ALA A 7 5.25 4.21 -30.53
CA ALA A 7 4.34 3.97 -29.45
C ALA A 7 5.09 3.02 -28.47
N THR A 8 5.38 3.53 -27.29
CA THR A 8 5.98 2.68 -26.24
C THR A 8 4.97 1.58 -25.91
N GLU A 9 5.41 0.34 -25.97
CA GLU A 9 4.55 -0.80 -25.61
C GLU A 9 4.01 -0.59 -24.18
N PRO A 10 2.73 -0.91 -23.93
CA PRO A 10 2.14 -0.81 -22.61
C PRO A 10 2.83 -1.74 -21.62
N ILE A 11 2.95 -1.29 -20.39
CA ILE A 11 3.49 -2.09 -19.28
C ILE A 11 2.34 -2.86 -18.66
N HIS A 12 2.43 -4.19 -18.68
CA HIS A 12 1.43 -5.06 -18.08
C HIS A 12 1.87 -5.48 -16.68
N ILE A 13 1.02 -5.22 -15.67
CA ILE A 13 1.21 -5.63 -14.28
C ILE A 13 0.22 -6.74 -13.96
N MET A 14 0.73 -7.87 -13.50
CA MET A 14 -0.09 -9.03 -13.13
C MET A 14 -0.35 -9.03 -11.63
N GLY A 15 -1.58 -8.72 -11.22
CA GLY A 15 -2.05 -8.63 -9.86
C GLY A 15 -2.37 -7.20 -9.41
N ALA A 16 -3.63 -6.95 -9.04
CA ALA A 16 -4.12 -5.69 -8.49
C ALA A 16 -4.10 -5.67 -6.95
N GLY A 17 -3.13 -6.33 -6.33
CA GLY A 17 -2.83 -6.19 -4.90
C GLY A 17 -2.06 -4.91 -4.61
N LEU A 18 -1.77 -4.62 -3.33
CA LEU A 18 -1.12 -3.37 -2.91
C LEU A 18 0.18 -3.08 -3.69
N SER A 19 1.02 -4.10 -3.90
CA SER A 19 2.28 -3.94 -4.65
C SER A 19 2.05 -3.63 -6.12
N GLY A 20 1.07 -4.29 -6.76
CA GLY A 20 0.73 -4.03 -8.16
C GLY A 20 0.13 -2.64 -8.35
N LEU A 21 -0.74 -2.20 -7.45
CA LEU A 21 -1.32 -0.86 -7.45
C LEU A 21 -0.23 0.21 -7.22
N ALA A 22 0.71 -0.03 -6.30
CA ALA A 22 1.83 0.88 -6.08
C ALA A 22 2.69 1.03 -7.34
N ALA A 23 3.07 -0.08 -7.96
CA ALA A 23 3.85 -0.06 -9.20
C ALA A 23 3.10 0.66 -10.33
N ALA A 24 1.80 0.37 -10.50
CA ALA A 24 0.96 0.99 -11.53
C ALA A 24 0.89 2.50 -11.35
N THR A 25 0.63 2.98 -10.15
CA THR A 25 0.51 4.41 -9.85
C THR A 25 1.83 5.15 -10.11
N ILE A 26 2.96 4.59 -9.66
CA ILE A 26 4.29 5.21 -9.87
C ILE A 26 4.63 5.28 -11.36
N LEU A 27 4.38 4.21 -12.09
CA LEU A 27 4.66 4.15 -13.53
C LEU A 27 3.73 5.07 -14.32
N ALA A 28 2.44 5.10 -14.00
CA ALA A 28 1.48 5.99 -14.64
C ALA A 28 1.84 7.47 -14.41
N LYS A 29 2.26 7.83 -13.19
CA LYS A 29 2.77 9.18 -12.88
C LYS A 29 4.04 9.53 -13.66
N ALA A 30 4.87 8.54 -13.98
CA ALA A 30 6.02 8.72 -14.87
C ALA A 30 5.64 8.76 -16.37
N GLY A 31 4.35 8.86 -16.68
CA GLY A 31 3.84 8.98 -18.06
C GLY A 31 3.89 7.67 -18.86
N LYS A 32 3.95 6.52 -18.19
CA LYS A 32 3.91 5.21 -18.84
C LYS A 32 2.45 4.78 -19.08
N ASP A 33 2.23 4.09 -20.20
CA ASP A 33 0.98 3.37 -20.44
C ASP A 33 1.00 2.07 -19.63
N VAL A 34 0.06 1.92 -18.68
CA VAL A 34 0.09 0.81 -17.70
C VAL A 34 -1.27 0.11 -17.66
N HIS A 35 -1.22 -1.20 -17.82
CA HIS A 35 -2.39 -2.07 -17.73
C HIS A 35 -2.23 -3.05 -16.57
N VAL A 36 -3.16 -2.99 -15.60
CA VAL A 36 -3.18 -3.92 -14.47
C VAL A 36 -4.20 -5.01 -14.72
N HIS A 37 -3.76 -6.25 -14.56
CA HIS A 37 -4.59 -7.45 -14.74
C HIS A 37 -4.71 -8.20 -13.42
N ASP A 38 -5.91 -8.65 -13.08
CA ASP A 38 -6.14 -9.52 -11.94
C ASP A 38 -7.12 -10.63 -12.28
N VAL A 39 -6.97 -11.76 -11.63
CA VAL A 39 -7.90 -12.90 -11.81
C VAL A 39 -9.22 -12.66 -11.07
N ARG A 40 -9.24 -11.74 -10.11
CA ARG A 40 -10.41 -11.36 -9.33
C ARG A 40 -11.08 -10.12 -9.89
N ALA A 41 -12.36 -10.00 -9.60
CA ALA A 41 -13.17 -8.89 -10.08
C ALA A 41 -12.78 -7.54 -9.47
N ASP A 42 -12.11 -7.53 -8.30
CA ASP A 42 -11.71 -6.30 -7.63
C ASP A 42 -10.46 -6.46 -6.77
N SER A 43 -9.75 -5.35 -6.55
CA SER A 43 -8.64 -5.26 -5.62
C SER A 43 -9.10 -5.56 -4.19
N GLY A 44 -8.30 -6.31 -3.45
CA GLY A 44 -8.60 -6.67 -2.07
C GLY A 44 -9.56 -7.85 -1.90
N ALA A 45 -10.22 -8.33 -2.94
CA ALA A 45 -11.23 -9.40 -2.84
C ALA A 45 -10.71 -10.69 -2.17
N ARG A 46 -9.39 -10.96 -2.23
CA ARG A 46 -8.78 -12.10 -1.55
C ARG A 46 -8.77 -11.94 -0.03
N PHE A 47 -8.68 -10.73 0.46
CA PHE A 47 -8.45 -10.37 1.86
C PHE A 47 -9.66 -9.65 2.46
N ASP A 48 -10.84 -9.82 1.87
CA ASP A 48 -12.05 -9.10 2.28
C ASP A 48 -12.39 -9.39 3.75
N GLY A 49 -12.39 -8.35 4.58
CA GLY A 49 -12.58 -8.43 6.02
C GLY A 49 -11.31 -8.70 6.84
N ASP A 50 -10.15 -8.85 6.21
CA ASP A 50 -8.87 -8.98 6.91
C ASP A 50 -8.31 -7.61 7.34
N PHE A 51 -7.30 -7.66 8.22
CA PHE A 51 -6.52 -6.51 8.65
C PHE A 51 -5.06 -6.66 8.25
N GLN A 52 -4.42 -5.53 7.98
CA GLN A 52 -2.99 -5.46 7.67
C GLN A 52 -2.32 -4.49 8.62
N ALA A 53 -1.28 -4.96 9.33
CA ALA A 53 -0.39 -4.06 10.05
C ALA A 53 0.63 -3.46 9.08
N LEU A 54 0.72 -2.14 9.07
CA LEU A 54 1.74 -1.38 8.37
C LEU A 54 2.74 -0.90 9.42
N GLU A 55 3.93 -1.47 9.40
CA GLU A 55 4.99 -1.10 10.31
C GLU A 55 5.62 0.24 9.91
N ASN A 56 6.16 0.97 10.87
CA ASN A 56 6.62 2.34 10.66
C ASN A 56 8.02 2.62 11.24
N TRP A 57 8.83 1.58 11.45
CA TRP A 57 10.18 1.72 12.00
C TRP A 57 11.31 1.32 11.06
N SER A 58 11.05 0.57 9.98
CA SER A 58 12.08 0.11 9.04
C SER A 58 12.51 1.18 8.03
N MET A 59 11.82 2.31 7.99
CA MET A 59 12.11 3.43 7.09
C MET A 59 12.40 4.71 7.86
N ASP A 60 13.20 5.59 7.27
CA ASP A 60 13.55 6.89 7.85
C ASP A 60 12.33 7.83 7.93
N ALA A 61 11.43 7.77 6.94
CA ALA A 61 10.21 8.55 6.89
C ALA A 61 9.00 7.78 7.44
N ASP A 62 7.97 8.49 7.90
CA ASP A 62 6.67 7.90 8.20
C ASP A 62 6.09 7.25 6.94
N PHE A 63 5.54 6.04 7.07
CA PHE A 63 5.05 5.26 5.95
C PHE A 63 3.91 5.97 5.18
N PHE A 64 3.03 6.71 5.87
CA PHE A 64 1.97 7.46 5.19
C PHE A 64 2.54 8.63 4.39
N GLN A 65 3.56 9.32 4.91
CA GLN A 65 4.28 10.33 4.14
C GLN A 65 4.95 9.71 2.90
N GLN A 66 5.46 8.49 3.03
CA GLN A 66 6.02 7.76 1.88
C GLN A 66 4.95 7.40 0.85
N LEU A 67 3.77 6.97 1.28
CA LEU A 67 2.63 6.72 0.38
C LEU A 67 2.24 7.99 -0.38
N GLU A 68 2.16 9.12 0.29
CA GLU A 68 1.87 10.42 -0.33
C GLU A 68 2.93 10.82 -1.35
N GLN A 69 4.21 10.61 -1.06
CA GLN A 69 5.30 10.85 -2.01
C GLN A 69 5.18 9.96 -3.26
N TRP A 70 4.74 8.74 -3.10
CA TRP A 70 4.44 7.84 -4.22
C TRP A 70 3.14 8.21 -4.94
N GLY A 71 2.35 9.09 -4.34
CA GLY A 71 1.16 9.66 -4.95
C GLY A 71 -0.14 9.05 -4.54
N PHE A 72 -0.17 8.34 -3.42
CA PHE A 72 -1.40 7.87 -2.83
C PHE A 72 -1.90 8.89 -1.81
N ASP A 73 -3.21 9.06 -1.77
CA ASP A 73 -3.86 9.86 -0.74
C ASP A 73 -4.24 8.96 0.44
N ALA A 74 -3.46 9.03 1.52
CA ALA A 74 -3.69 8.22 2.73
C ALA A 74 -5.03 8.53 3.43
N SER A 75 -5.70 9.64 3.09
CA SER A 75 -7.04 9.95 3.60
C SER A 75 -8.15 9.09 2.97
N GLN A 76 -7.86 8.39 1.87
CA GLN A 76 -8.82 7.56 1.14
C GLN A 76 -9.12 6.22 1.83
N PHE A 77 -8.38 5.84 2.86
CA PHE A 77 -8.62 4.62 3.61
C PHE A 77 -8.49 4.84 5.12
N ARG A 78 -9.14 3.96 5.88
CA ARG A 78 -9.16 4.04 7.34
C ARG A 78 -7.94 3.35 7.93
N ALA A 79 -7.30 3.99 8.91
CA ALA A 79 -6.22 3.41 9.68
C ALA A 79 -6.39 3.70 11.18
N THR A 80 -6.00 2.73 12.02
CA THR A 80 -5.89 2.90 13.45
C THR A 80 -4.43 2.89 13.85
N GLU A 81 -4.00 3.88 14.63
CA GLU A 81 -2.61 4.12 14.99
C GLU A 81 -2.25 3.52 16.35
N PHE A 82 -1.09 2.89 16.44
CA PHE A 82 -0.54 2.30 17.66
C PHE A 82 0.88 2.80 17.88
N GLN A 83 1.14 3.36 19.07
CA GLN A 83 2.45 3.88 19.46
C GLN A 83 3.29 2.86 20.26
N VAL A 84 2.62 1.91 20.88
CA VAL A 84 3.26 0.94 21.76
C VAL A 84 3.03 -0.47 21.23
N VAL A 85 4.08 -1.28 21.28
CA VAL A 85 4.06 -2.69 20.93
C VAL A 85 4.68 -3.47 22.09
N ASP A 86 3.96 -4.46 22.58
CA ASP A 86 4.48 -5.42 23.55
C ASP A 86 5.08 -6.61 22.81
N LEU A 87 6.37 -6.84 23.01
CA LEU A 87 7.03 -8.07 22.59
C LEU A 87 7.04 -9.03 23.77
N ILE A 88 6.26 -10.09 23.66
CA ILE A 88 6.17 -11.14 24.69
C ILE A 88 7.14 -12.25 24.32
N HIS A 89 8.13 -12.47 25.17
CA HIS A 89 9.13 -13.52 24.98
C HIS A 89 8.63 -14.87 25.56
N PRO A 90 9.21 -16.00 25.15
CA PRO A 90 8.79 -17.32 25.63
C PRO A 90 8.94 -17.55 27.15
N ASP A 91 9.72 -16.72 27.82
CA ASP A 91 9.94 -16.72 29.30
C ASP A 91 9.03 -15.71 30.03
N ASP A 92 7.94 -15.27 29.39
CA ASP A 92 6.98 -14.27 29.88
C ASP A 92 7.58 -12.87 30.13
N VAL A 93 8.77 -12.61 29.66
CA VAL A 93 9.34 -11.25 29.68
C VAL A 93 8.63 -10.40 28.62
N ILE A 94 8.19 -9.21 29.01
CA ILE A 94 7.59 -8.22 28.11
C ILE A 94 8.59 -7.11 27.84
N THR A 95 8.88 -6.87 26.58
CA THR A 95 9.71 -5.74 26.13
C THR A 95 8.86 -4.78 25.34
N GLN A 96 8.92 -3.49 25.70
CA GLN A 96 8.25 -2.40 24.96
C GLN A 96 9.31 -1.54 24.26
N PRO A 97 9.56 -1.72 22.97
CA PRO A 97 10.41 -0.79 22.22
C PRO A 97 9.78 0.60 22.23
N LYS A 98 10.57 1.59 22.59
CA LYS A 98 10.14 2.99 22.56
C LYS A 98 10.44 3.60 21.20
N SER A 99 9.45 4.30 20.64
CA SER A 99 9.59 5.08 19.42
C SER A 99 9.00 6.46 19.63
N ASP A 100 9.62 7.48 19.04
CA ASP A 100 9.11 8.85 19.04
C ASP A 100 7.98 9.06 18.01
N ARG A 101 7.68 8.05 17.23
CA ARG A 101 6.63 8.06 16.21
C ARG A 101 5.73 6.83 16.35
N ILE A 102 4.62 6.85 15.63
CA ILE A 102 3.68 5.73 15.54
C ILE A 102 4.44 4.47 15.15
N ALA A 103 4.25 3.39 15.90
CA ALA A 103 4.92 2.11 15.63
C ALA A 103 4.22 1.35 14.50
N TYR A 104 2.89 1.28 14.57
CA TYR A 104 2.04 0.59 13.58
C TYR A 104 0.83 1.39 13.21
N ARG A 105 0.35 1.18 11.98
CA ARG A 105 -1.02 1.46 11.56
C ARG A 105 -1.70 0.18 11.14
N ILE A 106 -2.86 -0.09 11.70
CA ILE A 106 -3.71 -1.21 11.26
C ILE A 106 -4.71 -0.66 10.27
N VAL A 107 -4.73 -1.23 9.07
CA VAL A 107 -5.66 -0.91 7.99
C VAL A 107 -6.54 -2.10 7.69
N GLU A 108 -7.75 -1.84 7.23
CA GLU A 108 -8.65 -2.89 6.74
C GLU A 108 -8.31 -3.21 5.28
N ARG A 109 -8.43 -4.50 4.95
CA ARG A 109 -8.26 -5.04 3.60
C ARG A 109 -9.63 -5.37 3.01
N GLY A 110 -9.73 -5.40 1.69
CA GLY A 110 -10.95 -5.86 1.04
C GLY A 110 -11.52 -4.92 0.00
N THR A 111 -12.80 -5.15 -0.33
CA THR A 111 -13.53 -4.44 -1.39
C THR A 111 -14.36 -3.25 -0.88
N ALA A 112 -14.48 -3.07 0.43
CA ALA A 112 -15.20 -1.94 1.01
C ALA A 112 -14.43 -0.62 0.77
N GLU A 113 -15.15 0.46 0.57
CA GLU A 113 -14.62 1.76 0.13
C GLU A 113 -13.49 2.32 1.02
N HIS A 114 -13.54 2.04 2.31
CA HIS A 114 -12.59 2.54 3.31
C HIS A 114 -11.33 1.67 3.47
N THR A 115 -11.21 0.58 2.72
CA THR A 115 -10.04 -0.32 2.79
C THR A 115 -8.84 0.28 2.07
N ILE A 116 -7.64 -0.15 2.47
CA ILE A 116 -6.42 0.29 1.81
C ILE A 116 -6.39 -0.13 0.33
N ASP A 117 -6.92 -1.31 0.01
CA ASP A 117 -6.98 -1.80 -1.37
C ASP A 117 -7.78 -0.85 -2.26
N GLN A 118 -8.92 -0.37 -1.79
CA GLN A 118 -9.77 0.56 -2.53
C GLN A 118 -9.22 1.99 -2.52
N GLY A 119 -8.59 2.42 -1.42
CA GLY A 119 -7.90 3.70 -1.35
C GLY A 119 -6.73 3.82 -2.32
N MET A 120 -5.92 2.77 -2.45
CA MET A 120 -4.79 2.74 -3.40
C MET A 120 -5.21 2.58 -4.86
N LYS A 121 -6.43 2.15 -5.12
CA LYS A 121 -6.98 2.00 -6.48
C LYS A 121 -7.46 3.33 -7.07
N ARG A 122 -7.74 4.34 -6.25
CA ARG A 122 -8.24 5.69 -6.63
C ARG A 122 -7.10 6.63 -6.96
#